data_9dba5f058afca4e83851087772a25462
#
_entry.id   9dba5f058afca4e83851087772a25462
#
_cell.length_a   1.000
_cell.length_b   1.000
_cell.length_c   1.000
_cell.angle_alpha   90.00
_cell.angle_beta   90.00
_cell.angle_gamma   90.00
#
_symmetry.space_group_name_H-M   'P 1'
#
loop_
_entity.id
_entity.type
_entity.pdbx_description
1 polymer ?
#
loop_
_entity_poly.entity_id
_entity_poly.type
_entity_poly.pdbx_seq_one_letter_code
_entity_poly.pdbx_strand_id
1 'polypeptide(L)'
;MLYEMHMHTPLCKHARGEPGEYAAFAERRGLAGIVVTCHNPTNDGWSPHVRMGVAEFDQYVAMVENARQEWMGRVDIRLGIESDYIPGMEPWLETLNGMAEFHHVLGSVHPHLEDYRDRFYTGDFAAYEETYFDHLAMAAETGLFDTIAHPDLVKRVSPDQWDLMRAMGSICLSLDRIAKAGTAMEVNTSGLNTEYGELYPNKPMLREMLKRNIPVVLGADAHDPGRVAADFESALDILSCVGYTHINVFLDRQRREIPISEARNQLLKI
;
A
#
# COMPACT_ATOMS: atom_id res chain seq x y z
N MET A 1 9.33 13.23 -10.34
CA MET A 1 9.01 13.72 -8.96
C MET A 1 8.60 12.52 -8.12
N LEU A 2 9.37 12.15 -7.08
CA LEU A 2 9.15 10.98 -6.22
C LEU A 2 8.30 11.37 -5.02
N TYR A 3 7.34 10.50 -4.65
CA TYR A 3 6.47 10.64 -3.49
C TYR A 3 6.58 9.40 -2.60
N GLU A 4 6.33 9.57 -1.29
CA GLU A 4 5.89 8.48 -0.43
C GLU A 4 4.40 8.25 -0.66
N MET A 5 4.02 7.02 -1.02
CA MET A 5 2.65 6.71 -1.44
C MET A 5 1.87 5.90 -0.41
N HIS A 6 2.51 5.50 0.73
CA HIS A 6 1.88 4.70 1.77
C HIS A 6 2.39 5.06 3.16
N MET A 7 1.60 5.80 3.92
CA MET A 7 1.92 6.19 5.29
C MET A 7 0.67 6.41 6.14
N HIS A 8 0.82 6.32 7.45
CA HIS A 8 -0.28 6.32 8.42
C HIS A 8 -0.28 7.53 9.36
N THR A 9 -1.38 7.68 10.09
CA THR A 9 -1.56 8.70 11.12
C THR A 9 -1.94 8.03 12.45
N PRO A 10 -1.84 8.72 13.60
CA PRO A 10 -2.26 8.16 14.89
C PRO A 10 -3.70 7.65 14.94
N LEU A 11 -4.55 8.04 13.99
CA LEU A 11 -5.94 7.59 13.90
C LEU A 11 -6.07 6.08 13.61
N CYS A 12 -5.04 5.43 13.05
CA CYS A 12 -5.01 3.96 12.96
C CYS A 12 -4.69 3.28 14.30
N LYS A 13 -4.39 4.04 15.37
CA LYS A 13 -4.16 3.58 16.76
C LYS A 13 -2.84 2.84 16.98
N HIS A 14 -2.00 2.70 15.96
CA HIS A 14 -0.69 2.05 16.05
C HIS A 14 0.43 2.79 15.29
N ALA A 15 0.12 3.90 14.61
CA ALA A 15 1.11 4.83 14.10
C ALA A 15 1.33 6.01 15.06
N ARG A 16 2.41 6.74 14.89
CA ARG A 16 2.75 7.96 15.62
C ARG A 16 3.17 9.07 14.68
N GLY A 17 3.12 10.31 15.17
CA GLY A 17 3.49 11.50 14.40
C GLY A 17 2.35 12.01 13.50
N GLU A 18 2.30 13.33 13.38
CA GLU A 18 1.34 14.05 12.54
C GLU A 18 1.86 14.17 11.09
N PRO A 19 1.01 14.35 10.07
CA PRO A 19 1.45 14.46 8.67
C PRO A 19 2.55 15.50 8.42
N GLY A 20 2.60 16.60 9.18
CA GLY A 20 3.68 17.60 9.10
C GLY A 20 5.04 17.05 9.53
N GLU A 21 5.10 16.13 10.50
CA GLU A 21 6.33 15.48 10.91
C GLU A 21 6.85 14.55 9.80
N TYR A 22 5.95 13.82 9.13
CA TYR A 22 6.29 13.02 7.96
C TYR A 22 6.79 13.88 6.79
N ALA A 23 6.16 15.04 6.57
CA ALA A 23 6.62 16.00 5.55
C ALA A 23 8.02 16.51 5.83
N ALA A 24 8.40 16.73 7.09
CA ALA A 24 9.75 17.12 7.47
C ALA A 24 10.80 16.04 7.12
N PHE A 25 10.46 14.76 7.23
CA PHE A 25 11.32 13.67 6.76
C PHE A 25 11.34 13.57 5.23
N ALA A 26 10.19 13.74 4.58
CA ALA A 26 10.09 13.73 3.13
C ALA A 26 10.98 14.84 2.51
N GLU A 27 10.98 16.06 3.06
CA GLU A 27 11.85 17.14 2.63
C GLU A 27 13.33 16.77 2.76
N ARG A 28 13.74 16.21 3.90
CA ARG A 28 15.13 15.75 4.11
C ARG A 28 15.52 14.62 3.17
N ARG A 29 14.59 13.75 2.80
CA ARG A 29 14.79 12.67 1.82
C ARG A 29 14.77 13.15 0.37
N GLY A 30 14.44 14.41 0.12
CA GLY A 30 14.35 14.99 -1.22
C GLY A 30 13.08 14.59 -1.97
N LEU A 31 12.04 14.09 -1.28
CA LEU A 31 10.77 13.78 -1.91
C LEU A 31 10.05 15.05 -2.36
N ALA A 32 9.31 14.97 -3.46
CA ALA A 32 8.44 16.05 -3.92
C ALA A 32 7.18 16.16 -3.04
N GLY A 33 6.75 15.06 -2.47
CA GLY A 33 5.55 15.02 -1.64
C GLY A 33 5.32 13.68 -0.94
N ILE A 34 4.20 13.65 -0.23
CA ILE A 34 3.67 12.49 0.46
C ILE A 34 2.17 12.37 0.19
N VAL A 35 1.66 11.14 0.09
CA VAL A 35 0.24 10.86 0.11
C VAL A 35 -0.08 10.14 1.41
N VAL A 36 -0.87 10.78 2.26
CA VAL A 36 -1.28 10.20 3.54
C VAL A 36 -2.39 9.19 3.28
N THR A 37 -2.21 7.92 3.68
CA THR A 37 -3.09 6.80 3.33
C THR A 37 -3.50 5.97 4.54
N CYS A 38 -3.91 6.63 5.62
CA CYS A 38 -4.28 5.94 6.85
C CYS A 38 -5.40 4.90 6.62
N HIS A 39 -5.47 3.88 7.49
CA HIS A 39 -6.51 2.85 7.41
C HIS A 39 -7.92 3.42 7.44
N ASN A 40 -8.73 2.98 6.50
CA ASN A 40 -10.10 3.44 6.32
C ASN A 40 -11.01 3.16 7.52
N PRO A 41 -12.02 3.99 7.77
CA PRO A 41 -13.11 3.62 8.67
C PRO A 41 -13.97 2.53 8.03
N THR A 42 -14.60 1.71 8.87
CA THR A 42 -15.61 0.71 8.46
C THR A 42 -16.92 0.97 9.20
N ASN A 43 -18.03 0.65 8.58
CA ASN A 43 -19.35 0.87 9.14
C ASN A 43 -19.97 -0.38 9.80
N ASP A 44 -19.26 -1.51 9.72
CA ASP A 44 -19.68 -2.82 10.22
C ASP A 44 -18.89 -3.30 11.45
N GLY A 45 -17.93 -2.49 11.92
CA GLY A 45 -17.07 -2.83 13.05
C GLY A 45 -15.89 -3.75 12.70
N TRP A 46 -15.54 -3.88 11.42
CA TRP A 46 -14.37 -4.64 11.00
C TRP A 46 -13.08 -4.06 11.57
N SER A 47 -12.38 -4.86 12.37
CA SER A 47 -11.07 -4.55 12.99
C SER A 47 -10.93 -3.13 13.56
N PRO A 48 -11.82 -2.68 14.46
CA PRO A 48 -11.90 -1.29 14.90
C PRO A 48 -10.69 -0.84 15.72
N HIS A 49 -9.88 -1.78 16.16
CA HIS A 49 -8.69 -1.53 16.99
C HIS A 49 -7.45 -1.10 16.18
N VAL A 50 -7.49 -1.21 14.83
CA VAL A 50 -6.37 -0.85 13.94
C VAL A 50 -6.74 0.23 12.92
N ARG A 51 -7.86 0.94 13.13
CA ARG A 51 -8.35 1.94 12.16
C ARG A 51 -9.12 3.07 12.82
N MET A 52 -9.29 4.17 12.11
CA MET A 52 -10.16 5.25 12.52
C MET A 52 -11.62 4.79 12.50
N GLY A 53 -12.44 5.38 13.39
CA GLY A 53 -13.89 5.24 13.31
C GLY A 53 -14.50 6.19 12.27
N VAL A 54 -15.73 5.90 11.83
CA VAL A 54 -16.45 6.77 10.86
C VAL A 54 -16.56 8.21 11.36
N ALA A 55 -16.78 8.40 12.65
CA ALA A 55 -16.87 9.75 13.28
C ALA A 55 -15.53 10.52 13.31
N GLU A 56 -14.40 9.83 13.11
CA GLU A 56 -13.06 10.43 13.08
C GLU A 56 -12.61 10.79 11.64
N PHE A 57 -13.41 10.46 10.64
CA PHE A 57 -13.03 10.66 9.22
C PHE A 57 -12.81 12.15 8.88
N ASP A 58 -13.72 13.03 9.35
CA ASP A 58 -13.56 14.47 9.12
C ASP A 58 -12.31 15.03 9.81
N GLN A 59 -11.94 14.48 10.97
CA GLN A 59 -10.67 14.80 11.64
C GLN A 59 -9.47 14.38 10.80
N TYR A 60 -9.51 13.20 10.18
CA TYR A 60 -8.48 12.73 9.27
C TYR A 60 -8.27 13.69 8.10
N VAL A 61 -9.36 14.06 7.42
CA VAL A 61 -9.30 15.00 6.29
C VAL A 61 -8.73 16.35 6.73
N ALA A 62 -9.21 16.89 7.85
CA ALA A 62 -8.73 18.16 8.39
C ALA A 62 -7.25 18.12 8.79
N MET A 63 -6.79 17.01 9.37
CA MET A 63 -5.38 16.79 9.73
C MET A 63 -4.46 16.88 8.51
N VAL A 64 -4.82 16.22 7.41
CA VAL A 64 -4.04 16.22 6.17
C VAL A 64 -4.08 17.61 5.52
N GLU A 65 -5.24 18.25 5.47
CA GLU A 65 -5.39 19.59 4.87
C GLU A 65 -4.61 20.66 5.65
N ASN A 66 -4.60 20.63 6.98
CA ASN A 66 -3.81 21.53 7.81
C ASN A 66 -2.32 21.37 7.51
N ALA A 67 -1.83 20.14 7.46
CA ALA A 67 -0.44 19.88 7.10
C ALA A 67 -0.11 20.35 5.67
N ARG A 68 -1.03 20.15 4.71
CA ARG A 68 -0.88 20.63 3.33
C ARG A 68 -0.70 22.14 3.27
N GLN A 69 -1.47 22.89 4.06
CA GLN A 69 -1.36 24.34 4.12
C GLN A 69 -0.06 24.80 4.78
N GLU A 70 0.34 24.16 5.88
CA GLU A 70 1.58 24.47 6.60
C GLU A 70 2.82 24.24 5.73
N TRP A 71 2.81 23.18 4.90
CA TRP A 71 3.96 22.76 4.08
C TRP A 71 3.90 23.26 2.64
N MET A 72 2.94 24.13 2.32
CA MET A 72 2.77 24.67 0.96
C MET A 72 4.06 25.25 0.41
N GLY A 73 4.43 24.86 -0.81
CA GLY A 73 5.65 25.29 -1.49
C GLY A 73 6.93 24.58 -1.03
N ARG A 74 6.87 23.67 -0.06
CA ARG A 74 8.00 22.86 0.41
C ARG A 74 7.83 21.39 0.07
N VAL A 75 6.76 20.76 0.56
CA VAL A 75 6.39 19.37 0.32
C VAL A 75 4.93 19.32 -0.08
N ASP A 76 4.62 18.66 -1.18
CA ASP A 76 3.23 18.47 -1.63
C ASP A 76 2.58 17.35 -0.82
N ILE A 77 1.62 17.71 0.05
CA ILE A 77 0.89 16.77 0.90
C ILE A 77 -0.48 16.51 0.31
N ARG A 78 -0.81 15.24 0.09
CA ARG A 78 -2.04 14.82 -0.54
C ARG A 78 -2.81 13.83 0.33
N LEU A 79 -4.15 13.93 0.24
CA LEU A 79 -5.05 13.00 0.89
C LEU A 79 -5.17 11.71 0.05
N GLY A 80 -4.94 10.59 0.68
CA GLY A 80 -5.20 9.26 0.16
C GLY A 80 -5.93 8.43 1.21
N ILE A 81 -6.04 7.14 0.98
CA ILE A 81 -6.60 6.20 1.96
C ILE A 81 -6.12 4.78 1.63
N GLU A 82 -5.83 4.00 2.67
CA GLU A 82 -5.68 2.55 2.56
C GLU A 82 -6.97 1.89 3.03
N SER A 83 -7.66 1.26 2.09
CA SER A 83 -8.95 0.63 2.37
C SER A 83 -8.82 -0.88 2.38
N ASP A 84 -9.20 -1.50 3.51
CA ASP A 84 -9.35 -2.94 3.60
C ASP A 84 -10.41 -3.42 2.61
N TYR A 85 -10.11 -4.53 1.95
CA TYR A 85 -11.05 -5.21 1.08
C TYR A 85 -11.29 -6.65 1.53
N ILE A 86 -12.52 -6.99 1.66
CA ILE A 86 -13.06 -8.35 1.66
C ILE A 86 -14.35 -8.37 0.82
N PRO A 87 -14.71 -9.49 0.20
CA PRO A 87 -15.96 -9.59 -0.56
C PRO A 87 -17.17 -9.15 0.26
N GLY A 88 -17.96 -8.22 -0.30
CA GLY A 88 -19.15 -7.64 0.33
C GLY A 88 -18.95 -6.25 0.93
N MET A 89 -17.72 -5.72 0.96
CA MET A 89 -17.45 -4.34 1.39
C MET A 89 -17.65 -3.29 0.29
N GLU A 90 -17.84 -3.68 -0.96
CA GLU A 90 -17.91 -2.79 -2.12
C GLU A 90 -18.88 -1.61 -1.92
N PRO A 91 -20.13 -1.78 -1.42
CA PRO A 91 -21.06 -0.65 -1.28
C PRO A 91 -20.57 0.40 -0.26
N TRP A 92 -19.88 -0.04 0.79
CA TRP A 92 -19.28 0.89 1.76
C TRP A 92 -18.07 1.60 1.16
N LEU A 93 -17.21 0.90 0.44
CA LEU A 93 -16.01 1.45 -0.19
C LEU A 93 -16.37 2.46 -1.30
N GLU A 94 -17.42 2.22 -2.07
CA GLU A 94 -17.97 3.18 -3.03
C GLU A 94 -18.42 4.46 -2.31
N THR A 95 -19.15 4.32 -1.19
CA THR A 95 -19.58 5.45 -0.36
C THR A 95 -18.38 6.22 0.16
N LEU A 96 -17.41 5.53 0.74
CA LEU A 96 -16.19 6.13 1.31
C LEU A 96 -15.39 6.90 0.26
N ASN A 97 -15.21 6.32 -0.93
CA ASN A 97 -14.50 6.98 -2.03
C ASN A 97 -15.18 8.27 -2.51
N GLY A 98 -16.48 8.42 -2.22
CA GLY A 98 -17.24 9.64 -2.48
C GLY A 98 -17.22 10.67 -1.33
N MET A 99 -16.67 10.34 -0.15
CA MET A 99 -16.70 11.24 1.02
C MET A 99 -15.62 12.33 0.97
N ALA A 100 -14.53 12.13 0.20
CA ALA A 100 -13.47 13.11 0.04
C ALA A 100 -12.79 12.99 -1.34
N GLU A 101 -12.05 14.03 -1.73
CA GLU A 101 -11.25 14.01 -2.95
C GLU A 101 -9.90 13.33 -2.68
N PHE A 102 -9.85 12.01 -2.82
CA PHE A 102 -8.61 11.26 -2.67
C PHE A 102 -7.73 11.38 -3.91
N HIS A 103 -6.42 11.52 -3.69
CA HIS A 103 -5.41 11.50 -4.73
C HIS A 103 -4.87 10.09 -5.04
N HIS A 104 -4.98 9.19 -4.06
CA HIS A 104 -4.56 7.79 -4.17
C HIS A 104 -5.40 6.93 -3.23
N VAL A 105 -5.92 5.82 -3.74
CA VAL A 105 -6.65 4.82 -2.97
C VAL A 105 -5.96 3.48 -3.09
N LEU A 106 -5.42 2.99 -1.99
CA LEU A 106 -4.85 1.65 -1.85
C LEU A 106 -5.96 0.68 -1.45
N GLY A 107 -5.99 -0.48 -2.11
CA GLY A 107 -6.80 -1.61 -1.69
C GLY A 107 -5.94 -2.64 -1.00
N SER A 108 -6.23 -2.95 0.26
CA SER A 108 -5.43 -3.87 1.07
C SER A 108 -6.24 -5.08 1.54
N VAL A 109 -5.58 -6.21 1.63
CA VAL A 109 -6.10 -7.40 2.32
C VAL A 109 -5.14 -7.70 3.47
N HIS A 110 -5.66 -7.71 4.69
CA HIS A 110 -4.88 -7.92 5.91
C HIS A 110 -5.10 -9.31 6.51
N PRO A 111 -4.42 -10.34 6.01
CA PRO A 111 -4.67 -11.73 6.41
C PRO A 111 -4.23 -12.04 7.85
N HIS A 112 -3.44 -11.17 8.47
CA HIS A 112 -2.99 -11.33 9.86
C HIS A 112 -4.00 -10.81 10.89
N LEU A 113 -5.02 -10.06 10.48
CA LEU A 113 -6.07 -9.58 11.39
C LEU A 113 -6.98 -10.72 11.84
N GLU A 114 -7.39 -10.66 13.10
CA GLU A 114 -8.24 -11.69 13.72
C GLU A 114 -9.55 -11.86 12.94
N ASP A 115 -10.25 -10.77 12.64
CA ASP A 115 -11.51 -10.82 11.87
C ASP A 115 -11.37 -11.51 10.51
N TYR A 116 -10.24 -11.28 9.80
CA TYR A 116 -9.99 -11.95 8.53
C TYR A 116 -9.70 -13.43 8.72
N ARG A 117 -8.88 -13.79 9.72
CA ARG A 117 -8.56 -15.17 10.04
C ARG A 117 -9.80 -15.96 10.47
N ASP A 118 -10.61 -15.40 11.36
CA ASP A 118 -11.84 -16.03 11.85
C ASP A 118 -12.83 -16.31 10.72
N ARG A 119 -12.86 -15.44 9.72
CA ARG A 119 -13.78 -15.56 8.60
C ARG A 119 -13.31 -16.52 7.51
N PHE A 120 -12.00 -16.60 7.25
CA PHE A 120 -11.47 -17.28 6.06
C PHE A 120 -10.49 -18.42 6.34
N TYR A 121 -9.95 -18.54 7.55
CA TYR A 121 -9.04 -19.63 7.88
C TYR A 121 -9.81 -20.88 8.35
N THR A 122 -9.72 -21.96 7.57
CA THR A 122 -10.43 -23.23 7.84
C THR A 122 -9.55 -24.31 8.46
N GLY A 123 -8.32 -23.97 8.85
CA GLY A 123 -7.34 -24.93 9.36
C GLY A 123 -6.33 -25.40 8.29
N ASP A 124 -6.52 -25.02 7.03
CA ASP A 124 -5.61 -25.29 5.91
C ASP A 124 -4.97 -23.99 5.44
N PHE A 125 -3.65 -23.86 5.65
CA PHE A 125 -2.93 -22.65 5.30
C PHE A 125 -2.77 -22.48 3.78
N ALA A 126 -2.68 -23.57 3.01
CA ALA A 126 -2.61 -23.48 1.55
C ALA A 126 -3.92 -22.93 0.96
N ALA A 127 -5.06 -23.41 1.42
CA ALA A 127 -6.37 -22.88 1.03
C ALA A 127 -6.55 -21.41 1.47
N TYR A 128 -5.96 -21.02 2.61
CA TYR A 128 -5.97 -19.63 3.07
C TYR A 128 -5.15 -18.71 2.18
N GLU A 129 -3.96 -19.17 1.73
CA GLU A 129 -3.14 -18.45 0.75
C GLU A 129 -3.90 -18.25 -0.57
N GLU A 130 -4.56 -19.30 -1.08
CA GLU A 130 -5.38 -19.23 -2.30
C GLU A 130 -6.49 -18.20 -2.16
N THR A 131 -7.21 -18.23 -1.03
CA THR A 131 -8.27 -17.26 -0.71
C THR A 131 -7.72 -15.83 -0.66
N TYR A 132 -6.56 -15.63 -0.03
CA TYR A 132 -5.92 -14.32 0.04
C TYR A 132 -5.59 -13.76 -1.34
N PHE A 133 -4.95 -14.56 -2.21
CA PHE A 133 -4.61 -14.12 -3.57
C PHE A 133 -5.86 -13.91 -4.43
N ASP A 134 -6.91 -14.70 -4.25
CA ASP A 134 -8.21 -14.46 -4.90
C ASP A 134 -8.82 -13.11 -4.48
N HIS A 135 -8.79 -12.78 -3.19
CA HIS A 135 -9.29 -11.50 -2.68
C HIS A 135 -8.49 -10.29 -3.21
N LEU A 136 -7.16 -10.41 -3.40
CA LEU A 136 -6.37 -9.35 -4.06
C LEU A 136 -6.85 -9.11 -5.50
N ALA A 137 -7.12 -10.19 -6.24
CA ALA A 137 -7.63 -10.09 -7.59
C ALA A 137 -9.06 -9.50 -7.62
N MET A 138 -9.93 -9.94 -6.72
CA MET A 138 -11.28 -9.39 -6.57
C MET A 138 -11.23 -7.91 -6.23
N ALA A 139 -10.35 -7.47 -5.32
CA ALA A 139 -10.15 -6.07 -5.01
C ALA A 139 -9.82 -5.26 -6.28
N ALA A 140 -8.85 -5.72 -7.08
CA ALA A 140 -8.49 -5.05 -8.33
C ALA A 140 -9.65 -4.98 -9.33
N GLU A 141 -10.45 -6.04 -9.44
CA GLU A 141 -11.60 -6.14 -10.35
C GLU A 141 -12.75 -5.20 -9.99
N THR A 142 -12.83 -4.71 -8.74
CA THR A 142 -13.84 -3.71 -8.35
C THR A 142 -13.68 -2.37 -9.06
N GLY A 143 -12.45 -2.02 -9.48
CA GLY A 143 -12.13 -0.70 -10.03
C GLY A 143 -12.16 0.44 -8.99
N LEU A 144 -12.28 0.13 -7.70
CA LEU A 144 -12.33 1.12 -6.61
C LEU A 144 -10.95 1.62 -6.20
N PHE A 145 -9.90 0.86 -6.51
CA PHE A 145 -8.54 1.08 -6.06
C PHE A 145 -7.58 1.44 -7.20
N ASP A 146 -6.63 2.33 -6.91
CA ASP A 146 -5.55 2.67 -7.84
C ASP A 146 -4.40 1.66 -7.76
N THR A 147 -4.16 1.13 -6.55
CA THR A 147 -3.04 0.25 -6.24
C THR A 147 -3.49 -0.83 -5.25
N ILE A 148 -3.05 -2.08 -5.46
CA ILE A 148 -3.16 -3.15 -4.47
C ILE A 148 -1.93 -3.12 -3.57
N ALA A 149 -2.14 -2.98 -2.26
CA ALA A 149 -1.10 -2.84 -1.25
C ALA A 149 -0.44 -4.18 -0.89
N HIS A 150 0.85 -4.15 -0.51
CA HIS A 150 1.65 -5.26 0.07
C HIS A 150 1.22 -6.67 -0.38
N PRO A 151 1.33 -7.02 -1.66
CA PRO A 151 0.56 -8.10 -2.29
C PRO A 151 0.93 -9.54 -1.91
N ASP A 152 1.95 -9.77 -1.08
CA ASP A 152 2.25 -11.10 -0.51
C ASP A 152 2.34 -11.08 1.03
N LEU A 153 1.57 -10.20 1.67
CA LEU A 153 1.54 -10.04 3.12
C LEU A 153 1.14 -11.33 3.86
N VAL A 154 0.42 -12.24 3.20
CA VAL A 154 -0.01 -13.53 3.78
C VAL A 154 1.15 -14.37 4.31
N LYS A 155 2.36 -14.23 3.75
CA LYS A 155 3.57 -14.92 4.23
C LYS A 155 3.88 -14.63 5.70
N ARG A 156 3.45 -13.46 6.21
CA ARG A 156 3.61 -13.04 7.62
C ARG A 156 2.73 -13.83 8.59
N VAL A 157 1.64 -14.43 8.14
CA VAL A 157 0.66 -15.11 9.01
C VAL A 157 1.22 -16.39 9.59
N SER A 158 1.92 -17.17 8.79
CA SER A 158 2.54 -18.43 9.23
C SER A 158 3.85 -18.66 8.46
N PRO A 159 4.95 -18.07 8.94
CA PRO A 159 6.26 -18.16 8.30
C PRO A 159 6.69 -19.60 8.01
N ASP A 160 6.49 -20.49 8.97
CA ASP A 160 6.90 -21.89 8.88
C ASP A 160 6.09 -22.69 7.85
N GLN A 161 4.92 -22.22 7.47
CA GLN A 161 4.04 -22.88 6.49
C GLN A 161 4.08 -22.23 5.12
N TRP A 162 4.65 -21.01 5.02
CA TRP A 162 4.77 -20.31 3.75
C TRP A 162 5.67 -21.08 2.77
N ASP A 163 5.13 -21.41 1.60
CA ASP A 163 5.87 -22.04 0.50
C ASP A 163 5.54 -21.33 -0.81
N LEU A 164 6.47 -20.50 -1.25
CA LEU A 164 6.34 -19.72 -2.47
C LEU A 164 6.10 -20.60 -3.72
N MET A 165 6.74 -21.77 -3.79
CA MET A 165 6.59 -22.66 -4.96
C MET A 165 5.17 -23.24 -5.02
N ARG A 166 4.60 -23.58 -3.87
CA ARG A 166 3.21 -24.01 -3.77
C ARG A 166 2.26 -22.86 -4.15
N ALA A 167 2.47 -21.67 -3.58
CA ALA A 167 1.61 -20.50 -3.79
C ALA A 167 1.69 -19.92 -5.21
N MET A 168 2.75 -20.22 -5.97
CA MET A 168 3.02 -19.59 -7.27
C MET A 168 1.87 -19.75 -8.27
N GLY A 169 1.16 -20.87 -8.24
CA GLY A 169 -0.01 -21.09 -9.10
C GLY A 169 -1.11 -20.06 -8.84
N SER A 170 -1.51 -19.89 -7.58
CA SER A 170 -2.54 -18.92 -7.14
C SER A 170 -2.06 -17.49 -7.34
N ILE A 171 -0.79 -17.21 -7.09
CA ILE A 171 -0.16 -15.91 -7.38
C ILE A 171 -0.33 -15.56 -8.86
N CYS A 172 0.07 -16.45 -9.77
CA CYS A 172 -0.01 -16.20 -11.22
C CYS A 172 -1.45 -15.97 -11.68
N LEU A 173 -2.42 -16.77 -11.20
CA LEU A 173 -3.84 -16.59 -11.51
C LEU A 173 -4.37 -15.23 -11.04
N SER A 174 -4.01 -14.82 -9.82
CA SER A 174 -4.36 -13.51 -9.27
C SER A 174 -3.74 -12.37 -10.11
N LEU A 175 -2.45 -12.47 -10.43
CA LEU A 175 -1.74 -11.46 -11.24
C LEU A 175 -2.31 -11.32 -12.65
N ASP A 176 -2.79 -12.40 -13.28
CA ASP A 176 -3.46 -12.35 -14.59
C ASP A 176 -4.73 -11.49 -14.52
N ARG A 177 -5.52 -11.63 -13.46
CA ARG A 177 -6.74 -10.86 -13.22
C ARG A 177 -6.43 -9.39 -12.89
N ILE A 178 -5.45 -9.13 -12.01
CA ILE A 178 -5.00 -7.78 -11.66
C ILE A 178 -4.47 -7.03 -12.88
N ALA A 179 -3.66 -7.69 -13.72
CA ALA A 179 -3.17 -7.11 -14.97
C ALA A 179 -4.31 -6.77 -15.93
N LYS A 180 -5.32 -7.65 -16.03
CA LYS A 180 -6.52 -7.40 -16.85
C LYS A 180 -7.35 -6.24 -16.32
N ALA A 181 -7.44 -6.05 -15.02
CA ALA A 181 -8.10 -4.91 -14.39
C ALA A 181 -7.33 -3.60 -14.62
N GLY A 182 -6.02 -3.66 -14.90
CA GLY A 182 -5.17 -2.48 -15.13
C GLY A 182 -4.74 -1.78 -13.84
N THR A 183 -4.97 -2.39 -12.69
CA THR A 183 -4.64 -1.86 -11.35
C THR A 183 -3.14 -1.98 -11.12
N ALA A 184 -2.53 -0.96 -10.52
CA ALA A 184 -1.13 -1.02 -10.09
C ALA A 184 -0.98 -1.89 -8.83
N MET A 185 0.26 -2.32 -8.54
CA MET A 185 0.58 -3.02 -7.30
C MET A 185 1.71 -2.32 -6.56
N GLU A 186 1.64 -2.36 -5.25
CA GLU A 186 2.65 -1.78 -4.40
C GLU A 186 3.92 -2.63 -4.36
N VAL A 187 5.04 -1.95 -4.23
CA VAL A 187 6.32 -2.46 -3.74
C VAL A 187 6.54 -1.84 -2.37
N ASN A 188 6.19 -2.56 -1.35
CA ASN A 188 6.18 -2.11 0.03
C ASN A 188 7.50 -2.48 0.70
N THR A 189 8.20 -1.46 1.22
CA THR A 189 9.53 -1.65 1.80
C THR A 189 9.51 -2.06 3.27
N SER A 190 8.34 -2.02 3.94
CA SER A 190 8.24 -2.43 5.35
C SER A 190 8.66 -3.88 5.56
N GLY A 191 8.49 -4.73 4.54
CA GLY A 191 8.89 -6.13 4.58
C GLY A 191 10.39 -6.36 4.80
N LEU A 192 11.25 -5.44 4.37
CA LEU A 192 12.70 -5.51 4.61
C LEU A 192 13.06 -5.44 6.10
N ASN A 193 12.15 -4.93 6.93
CA ASN A 193 12.32 -4.79 8.38
C ASN A 193 11.61 -5.91 9.18
N THR A 194 11.19 -6.94 8.50
CA THR A 194 10.62 -8.16 9.11
C THR A 194 11.65 -9.29 9.16
N GLU A 195 11.31 -10.38 9.81
CA GLU A 195 12.15 -11.58 9.84
C GLU A 195 12.46 -12.18 8.47
N TYR A 196 11.62 -11.90 7.46
CA TYR A 196 11.86 -12.31 6.05
C TYR A 196 12.94 -11.50 5.36
N GLY A 197 13.14 -10.23 5.74
CA GLY A 197 14.08 -9.33 5.10
C GLY A 197 13.83 -9.16 3.60
N GLU A 198 12.57 -9.22 3.16
CA GLU A 198 12.14 -9.12 1.77
C GLU A 198 11.10 -8.03 1.59
N LEU A 199 11.04 -7.45 0.39
CA LEU A 199 9.92 -6.59 -0.01
C LEU A 199 8.57 -7.33 0.02
N TYR A 200 7.48 -6.60 0.14
CA TYR A 200 6.17 -7.04 -0.29
C TYR A 200 5.84 -6.40 -1.65
N PRO A 201 5.86 -7.19 -2.77
CA PRO A 201 6.12 -8.62 -2.84
C PRO A 201 7.62 -8.96 -2.98
N ASN A 202 7.92 -10.26 -2.82
CA ASN A 202 9.24 -10.81 -3.03
C ASN A 202 9.69 -10.76 -4.52
N LYS A 203 11.00 -10.95 -4.78
CA LYS A 203 11.57 -10.90 -6.14
C LYS A 203 10.92 -11.84 -7.16
N PRO A 204 10.62 -13.12 -6.85
CA PRO A 204 9.93 -14.00 -7.80
C PRO A 204 8.57 -13.46 -8.24
N MET A 205 7.75 -12.97 -7.30
CA MET A 205 6.46 -12.36 -7.63
C MET A 205 6.63 -11.07 -8.45
N LEU A 206 7.63 -10.22 -8.14
CA LEU A 206 7.94 -9.03 -8.95
C LEU A 206 8.27 -9.39 -10.41
N ARG A 207 8.96 -10.52 -10.66
CA ARG A 207 9.22 -11.01 -12.04
C ARG A 207 7.93 -11.41 -12.74
N GLU A 208 7.00 -12.06 -12.05
CA GLU A 208 5.71 -12.44 -12.60
C GLU A 208 4.82 -11.20 -12.88
N MET A 209 4.89 -10.17 -12.03
CA MET A 209 4.24 -8.88 -12.24
C MET A 209 4.82 -8.18 -13.49
N LEU A 210 6.15 -8.13 -13.63
CA LEU A 210 6.81 -7.53 -14.81
C LEU A 210 6.40 -8.21 -16.12
N LYS A 211 6.34 -9.55 -16.16
CA LYS A 211 5.88 -10.30 -17.34
C LYS A 211 4.47 -9.91 -17.81
N ARG A 212 3.65 -9.43 -16.88
CA ARG A 212 2.27 -8.99 -17.12
C ARG A 212 2.14 -7.48 -17.30
N ASN A 213 3.26 -6.76 -17.31
CA ASN A 213 3.32 -5.30 -17.37
C ASN A 213 2.49 -4.61 -16.26
N ILE A 214 2.41 -5.21 -15.07
CA ILE A 214 1.74 -4.61 -13.94
C ILE A 214 2.57 -3.41 -13.46
N PRO A 215 1.98 -2.18 -13.40
CA PRO A 215 2.67 -1.00 -12.90
C PRO A 215 2.96 -1.14 -11.40
N VAL A 216 4.11 -0.61 -10.96
CA VAL A 216 4.51 -0.67 -9.55
C VAL A 216 4.55 0.72 -8.93
N VAL A 217 4.11 0.82 -7.67
CA VAL A 217 4.11 2.01 -6.81
C VAL A 217 5.00 1.73 -5.61
N LEU A 218 5.84 2.67 -5.18
CA LEU A 218 6.63 2.51 -3.95
C LEU A 218 5.85 3.03 -2.74
N GLY A 219 5.87 2.26 -1.65
CA GLY A 219 5.37 2.65 -0.35
C GLY A 219 6.25 2.10 0.78
N ALA A 220 6.51 2.91 1.80
CA ALA A 220 7.22 2.44 3.00
C ALA A 220 6.26 1.91 4.07
N ASP A 221 4.95 2.12 3.91
CA ASP A 221 3.95 1.77 4.91
C ASP A 221 4.34 2.35 6.28
N ALA A 222 4.65 3.65 6.24
CA ALA A 222 5.32 4.32 7.34
C ALA A 222 4.34 4.60 8.48
N HIS A 223 4.57 3.96 9.63
CA HIS A 223 3.86 4.16 10.89
C HIS A 223 4.62 5.07 11.87
N ASP A 224 5.74 5.63 11.42
CA ASP A 224 6.63 6.53 12.12
C ASP A 224 7.24 7.51 11.13
N PRO A 225 7.33 8.81 11.44
CA PRO A 225 7.92 9.80 10.54
C PRO A 225 9.32 9.43 10.05
N GLY A 226 10.14 8.79 10.90
CA GLY A 226 11.48 8.32 10.55
C GLY A 226 11.52 7.20 9.50
N ARG A 227 10.36 6.63 9.17
CA ARG A 227 10.22 5.56 8.15
C ARG A 227 9.82 6.07 6.77
N VAL A 228 9.61 7.36 6.59
CA VAL A 228 9.29 7.96 5.27
C VAL A 228 10.38 7.62 4.26
N ALA A 229 9.99 7.02 3.13
CA ALA A 229 10.87 6.52 2.08
C ALA A 229 11.99 5.60 2.58
N ALA A 230 11.78 4.91 3.71
CA ALA A 230 12.76 3.97 4.22
C ALA A 230 12.98 2.83 3.21
N ASP A 231 14.26 2.52 2.99
CA ASP A 231 14.67 1.44 2.08
C ASP A 231 14.28 1.62 0.60
N PHE A 232 13.87 2.81 0.17
CA PHE A 232 13.53 3.09 -1.23
C PHE A 232 14.71 2.85 -2.18
N GLU A 233 15.95 3.16 -1.76
CA GLU A 233 17.15 2.86 -2.53
C GLU A 233 17.26 1.35 -2.84
N SER A 234 17.08 0.53 -1.82
CA SER A 234 17.10 -0.94 -1.94
C SER A 234 15.97 -1.44 -2.85
N ALA A 235 14.76 -0.89 -2.72
CA ALA A 235 13.63 -1.23 -3.56
C ALA A 235 13.89 -0.88 -5.03
N LEU A 236 14.42 0.32 -5.32
CA LEU A 236 14.79 0.73 -6.67
C LEU A 236 15.90 -0.15 -7.27
N ASP A 237 16.87 -0.61 -6.45
CA ASP A 237 17.90 -1.56 -6.87
C ASP A 237 17.30 -2.92 -7.24
N ILE A 238 16.39 -3.42 -6.40
CA ILE A 238 15.69 -4.68 -6.65
C ILE A 238 14.83 -4.59 -7.91
N LEU A 239 14.05 -3.52 -8.09
CA LEU A 239 13.21 -3.30 -9.26
C LEU A 239 14.06 -3.25 -10.55
N SER A 240 15.17 -2.50 -10.53
CA SER A 240 16.10 -2.47 -11.69
C SER A 240 16.69 -3.84 -11.99
N CYS A 241 17.08 -4.59 -10.95
CA CYS A 241 17.61 -5.97 -11.12
C CYS A 241 16.56 -6.92 -11.69
N VAL A 242 15.27 -6.73 -11.36
CA VAL A 242 14.15 -7.50 -11.93
C VAL A 242 13.90 -7.11 -13.39
N GLY A 243 14.16 -5.85 -13.77
CA GLY A 243 14.00 -5.34 -15.14
C GLY A 243 12.97 -4.20 -15.27
N TYR A 244 12.41 -3.70 -14.18
CA TYR A 244 11.60 -2.49 -14.22
C TYR A 244 12.47 -1.28 -14.58
N THR A 245 11.94 -0.40 -15.41
CA THR A 245 12.57 0.87 -15.79
C THR A 245 11.90 2.08 -15.19
N HIS A 246 10.65 1.92 -14.75
CA HIS A 246 9.81 2.96 -14.18
C HIS A 246 9.13 2.45 -12.91
N ILE A 247 8.85 3.39 -12.02
CA ILE A 247 7.86 3.28 -10.95
C ILE A 247 6.71 4.24 -11.26
N ASN A 248 5.64 4.18 -10.48
CA ASN A 248 4.48 5.03 -10.67
C ASN A 248 4.12 5.76 -9.38
N VAL A 249 3.48 6.91 -9.53
CA VAL A 249 2.77 7.64 -8.49
C VAL A 249 1.36 7.93 -8.96
N PHE A 250 0.44 8.11 -8.02
CA PHE A 250 -0.93 8.54 -8.29
C PHE A 250 -1.15 9.92 -7.70
N LEU A 251 -1.53 10.87 -8.54
CA LEU A 251 -1.97 12.19 -8.13
C LEU A 251 -3.29 12.48 -8.85
N ASP A 252 -4.28 12.92 -8.11
CA ASP A 252 -5.65 13.12 -8.62
C ASP A 252 -6.24 11.82 -9.23
N ARG A 253 -5.92 10.66 -8.64
CA ARG A 253 -6.27 9.31 -9.13
C ARG A 253 -5.72 9.02 -10.54
N GLN A 254 -4.74 9.82 -10.99
CA GLN A 254 -4.10 9.67 -12.30
C GLN A 254 -2.70 9.11 -12.14
N ARG A 255 -2.43 7.99 -12.80
CA ARG A 255 -1.12 7.35 -12.82
C ARG A 255 -0.10 8.19 -13.60
N ARG A 256 1.07 8.40 -13.01
CA ARG A 256 2.21 9.07 -13.62
C ARG A 256 3.45 8.20 -13.49
N GLU A 257 4.14 7.96 -14.59
CA GLU A 257 5.36 7.16 -14.62
C GLU A 257 6.59 8.03 -14.27
N ILE A 258 7.50 7.45 -13.50
CA ILE A 258 8.77 8.06 -13.10
C ILE A 258 9.89 7.08 -13.46
N PRO A 259 10.88 7.47 -14.28
CA PRO A 259 12.06 6.64 -14.50
C PRO A 259 12.77 6.32 -13.18
N ILE A 260 13.17 5.07 -12.98
CA ILE A 260 13.90 4.66 -11.76
C ILE A 260 15.20 5.48 -11.59
N SER A 261 15.86 5.81 -12.70
CA SER A 261 17.05 6.68 -12.66
C SER A 261 16.76 8.09 -12.13
N GLU A 262 15.59 8.66 -12.47
CA GLU A 262 15.16 9.95 -11.94
C GLU A 262 14.82 9.85 -10.45
N ALA A 263 14.06 8.81 -10.06
CA ALA A 263 13.72 8.54 -8.66
C ALA A 263 14.97 8.42 -7.78
N ARG A 264 16.00 7.69 -8.23
CA ARG A 264 17.29 7.57 -7.52
C ARG A 264 18.02 8.89 -7.37
N ASN A 265 18.04 9.72 -8.42
CA ASN A 265 18.73 11.01 -8.39
C ASN A 265 18.05 12.00 -7.44
N GLN A 266 16.76 11.84 -7.20
CA GLN A 266 15.99 12.69 -6.32
C GLN A 266 16.18 12.31 -4.83
N LEU A 267 16.38 11.00 -4.51
CA LEU A 267 16.56 10.57 -3.14
C LEU A 267 17.86 11.09 -2.53
N LEU A 268 17.72 11.81 -1.42
CA LEU A 268 18.84 12.25 -0.61
C LEU A 268 19.14 11.19 0.45
N LYS A 269 20.43 10.88 0.63
CA LYS A 269 20.88 10.02 1.73
C LYS A 269 20.85 10.83 3.02
N ILE A 270 20.21 10.29 4.05
CA ILE A 270 20.18 10.85 5.41
C ILE A 270 21.20 10.11 6.27
#